data_fa56a4c51028a4d26837af15e330d55b
#
_entry.id   fa56a4c51028a4d26837af15e330d55b
#
_cell.length_a   1.000
_cell.length_b   1.000
_cell.length_c   1.000
_cell.angle_alpha   90.00
_cell.angle_beta   90.00
_cell.angle_gamma   90.00
#
_symmetry.space_group_name_H-M   'P 1'
#
loop_
_entity.id
_entity.type
_entity.pdbx_description
1 polymer ?
#
loop_
_entity_poly.entity_id
_entity_poly.type
_entity_poly.pdbx_seq_one_letter_code
_entity_poly.pdbx_strand_id
1 'polypeptide(L)'
;MPNIKDQLDVIKISGVDAETFIQGQITNDISLLSEEKKSIYAGYCSPKGRLLAFFFITRIDKNYFLFCPPCISEAISKRLSMYVLRAKVEITCSPDNVDYFLIDESDIQKVPDNLISKPQNKLQSTLSNDKSISLTMLDGSKSYYLIFGDNKEISKLYDEIYSTEIKPCNWNEIHINNLIPNIFNETQDLYIPQSVNLDLIGAVNFKKGCYTGQEVVARTHYLGKPKRRMYLGSVTLNKNPELGSDIK
;
A
#
# COMPACT_ATOMS: atom_id res chain seq x y z
N MET A 1 -18.12 4.51 -10.59
CA MET A 1 -16.86 3.76 -10.32
C MET A 1 -17.16 2.57 -9.43
N PRO A 2 -16.59 1.36 -9.65
CA PRO A 2 -16.66 0.29 -8.66
C PRO A 2 -16.02 0.80 -7.37
N ASN A 3 -16.69 0.56 -6.24
CA ASN A 3 -16.30 1.18 -4.97
C ASN A 3 -15.11 0.44 -4.34
N ILE A 4 -13.90 0.71 -4.84
CA ILE A 4 -12.66 0.23 -4.22
C ILE A 4 -12.40 0.90 -2.85
N LYS A 5 -13.08 2.02 -2.56
CA LYS A 5 -12.93 2.78 -1.30
C LYS A 5 -13.41 1.99 -0.08
N ASP A 6 -14.24 0.96 -0.28
CA ASP A 6 -14.60 0.03 0.80
C ASP A 6 -13.45 -0.93 1.19
N GLN A 7 -12.43 -1.04 0.35
CA GLN A 7 -11.29 -1.96 0.53
C GLN A 7 -9.96 -1.24 0.72
N LEU A 8 -9.86 -0.01 0.25
CA LEU A 8 -8.63 0.77 0.21
C LEU A 8 -8.92 2.22 0.54
N ASP A 9 -8.11 2.80 1.39
CA ASP A 9 -8.10 4.22 1.71
C ASP A 9 -6.67 4.77 1.64
N VAL A 10 -6.50 6.08 1.62
CA VAL A 10 -5.22 6.72 1.42
C VAL A 10 -4.92 7.77 2.49
N ILE A 11 -3.70 7.72 3.04
CA ILE A 11 -3.13 8.76 3.90
C ILE A 11 -2.10 9.53 3.09
N LYS A 12 -2.33 10.82 2.87
CA LYS A 12 -1.39 11.71 2.21
C LYS A 12 -0.45 12.31 3.26
N ILE A 13 0.86 12.25 2.99
CA ILE A 13 1.91 12.90 3.80
C ILE A 13 2.68 13.85 2.91
N SER A 14 2.75 15.12 3.29
CA SER A 14 3.41 16.19 2.55
C SER A 14 4.25 17.09 3.47
N GLY A 15 5.06 17.96 2.88
CA GLY A 15 5.93 18.89 3.60
C GLY A 15 7.40 18.63 3.34
N VAL A 16 8.25 19.59 3.72
CA VAL A 16 9.70 19.53 3.42
C VAL A 16 10.41 18.41 4.17
N ASP A 17 9.87 17.99 5.32
CA ASP A 17 10.43 16.93 6.16
C ASP A 17 9.71 15.58 5.98
N ALA A 18 8.77 15.47 5.02
CA ALA A 18 7.93 14.28 4.86
C ALA A 18 8.74 13.00 4.62
N GLU A 19 9.77 13.05 3.77
CA GLU A 19 10.63 11.91 3.47
C GLU A 19 11.36 11.41 4.72
N THR A 20 12.01 12.31 5.44
CA THR A 20 12.74 11.99 6.68
C THR A 20 11.80 11.48 7.75
N PHE A 21 10.61 12.08 7.86
CA PHE A 21 9.58 11.64 8.80
C PHE A 21 9.13 10.21 8.50
N ILE A 22 8.73 9.91 7.26
CA ILE A 22 8.27 8.58 6.84
C ILE A 22 9.41 7.57 7.03
N GLN A 23 10.66 7.92 6.70
CA GLN A 23 11.81 7.06 6.88
C GLN A 23 11.94 6.54 8.32
N GLY A 24 11.63 7.34 9.32
CA GLY A 24 11.65 6.94 10.74
C GLY A 24 10.42 6.13 11.19
N GLN A 25 9.38 5.99 10.37
CA GLN A 25 8.13 5.33 10.75
C GLN A 25 7.97 3.93 10.15
N ILE A 26 8.45 3.69 8.93
CA ILE A 26 8.16 2.47 8.17
C ILE A 26 9.32 1.47 8.15
N THR A 27 9.01 0.21 7.88
CA THR A 27 10.01 -0.88 7.82
C THR A 27 10.87 -0.87 6.56
N ASN A 28 10.42 -0.22 5.48
CA ASN A 28 11.16 -0.14 4.22
C ASN A 28 11.88 1.19 4.06
N ASP A 29 12.77 1.27 3.09
CA ASP A 29 13.54 2.46 2.78
C ASP A 29 12.78 3.35 1.81
N ILE A 30 12.38 4.55 2.27
CA ILE A 30 11.64 5.51 1.44
C ILE A 30 12.48 6.05 0.28
N SER A 31 13.80 6.05 0.39
CA SER A 31 14.71 6.47 -0.68
C SER A 31 14.67 5.55 -1.91
N LEU A 32 14.07 4.35 -1.79
CA LEU A 32 13.80 3.47 -2.92
C LEU A 32 12.72 4.03 -3.87
N LEU A 33 11.96 5.04 -3.46
CA LEU A 33 11.04 5.77 -4.33
C LEU A 33 11.80 6.74 -5.23
N SER A 34 12.52 6.19 -6.20
CA SER A 34 13.26 6.93 -7.23
C SER A 34 12.35 7.30 -8.42
N GLU A 35 12.93 8.02 -9.40
CA GLU A 35 12.21 8.31 -10.66
C GLU A 35 11.84 7.04 -11.44
N GLU A 36 12.62 5.96 -11.30
CA GLU A 36 12.36 4.67 -11.97
C GLU A 36 11.38 3.79 -11.19
N LYS A 37 11.43 3.85 -9.84
CA LYS A 37 10.58 3.05 -8.96
C LYS A 37 9.85 3.98 -8.00
N LYS A 38 8.60 4.30 -8.31
CA LYS A 38 7.78 5.26 -7.54
C LYS A 38 6.84 4.61 -6.53
N SER A 39 6.92 3.28 -6.32
CA SER A 39 6.08 2.57 -5.36
C SER A 39 6.82 1.49 -4.62
N ILE A 40 6.51 1.32 -3.34
CA ILE A 40 7.05 0.28 -2.45
C ILE A 40 5.97 -0.25 -1.51
N TYR A 41 6.21 -1.43 -0.97
CA TYR A 41 5.48 -1.93 0.20
C TYR A 41 6.27 -1.62 1.48
N ALA A 42 5.56 -1.35 2.58
CA ALA A 42 6.17 -1.15 3.89
C ALA A 42 5.22 -1.50 5.02
N GLY A 43 5.77 -1.98 6.14
CA GLY A 43 5.05 -2.11 7.39
C GLY A 43 5.20 -0.87 8.28
N TYR A 44 4.25 -0.65 9.16
CA TYR A 44 4.32 0.29 10.28
C TYR A 44 4.16 -0.49 11.58
N CYS A 45 5.15 -0.39 12.47
CA CYS A 45 5.24 -1.24 13.66
C CYS A 45 4.99 -0.46 14.96
N SER A 46 4.50 -1.18 15.97
CA SER A 46 4.56 -0.77 17.36
C SER A 46 6.00 -0.88 17.90
N PRO A 47 6.32 -0.29 19.08
CA PRO A 47 7.62 -0.47 19.73
C PRO A 47 7.98 -1.94 20.00
N LYS A 48 6.98 -2.82 20.05
CA LYS A 48 7.17 -4.28 20.20
C LYS A 48 7.51 -4.98 18.89
N GLY A 49 7.71 -4.25 17.78
CA GLY A 49 8.02 -4.80 16.45
C GLY A 49 6.84 -5.53 15.81
N ARG A 50 5.62 -5.27 16.25
CA ARG A 50 4.40 -5.87 15.68
C ARG A 50 3.70 -4.87 14.75
N LEU A 51 3.11 -5.38 13.68
CA LEU A 51 2.46 -4.57 12.66
C LEU A 51 1.19 -3.87 13.19
N LEU A 52 1.13 -2.58 13.00
CA LEU A 52 -0.05 -1.73 13.19
C LEU A 52 -0.71 -1.44 11.85
N ALA A 53 0.07 -1.39 10.77
CA ALA A 53 -0.42 -1.24 9.40
C ALA A 53 0.58 -1.87 8.41
N PHE A 54 0.07 -2.18 7.23
CA PHE A 54 0.84 -2.46 6.03
C PHE A 54 0.39 -1.47 4.97
N PHE A 55 1.35 -0.89 4.25
CA PHE A 55 1.10 0.13 3.25
C PHE A 55 1.62 -0.29 1.87
N PHE A 56 0.84 0.00 0.86
CA PHE A 56 1.36 0.31 -0.45
C PHE A 56 1.64 1.81 -0.50
N ILE A 57 2.88 2.19 -0.79
CA ILE A 57 3.32 3.58 -0.77
C ILE A 57 3.73 4.00 -2.16
N THR A 58 3.24 5.15 -2.62
CA THR A 58 3.65 5.76 -3.87
C THR A 58 3.88 7.26 -3.68
N ARG A 59 4.53 7.88 -4.68
CA ARG A 59 4.93 9.28 -4.63
C ARG A 59 4.54 10.01 -5.90
N ILE A 60 3.93 11.17 -5.74
CA ILE A 60 3.78 12.17 -6.81
C ILE A 60 4.46 13.46 -6.33
N ASP A 61 5.48 13.90 -7.06
CA ASP A 61 6.36 15.01 -6.66
C ASP A 61 6.93 14.83 -5.25
N LYS A 62 6.54 15.73 -4.32
CA LYS A 62 6.95 15.72 -2.91
C LYS A 62 5.87 15.17 -1.97
N ASN A 63 4.78 14.65 -2.52
CA ASN A 63 3.69 14.08 -1.74
C ASN A 63 3.77 12.55 -1.74
N TYR A 64 3.63 11.96 -0.56
CA TYR A 64 3.60 10.52 -0.33
C TYR A 64 2.18 10.08 -0.05
N PHE A 65 1.77 8.99 -0.68
CA PHE A 65 0.43 8.42 -0.56
C PHE A 65 0.57 7.00 -0.03
N LEU A 66 0.06 6.77 1.17
CA LEU A 66 0.11 5.50 1.89
C LEU A 66 -1.27 4.87 1.84
N PHE A 67 -1.41 3.80 1.08
CA PHE A 67 -2.67 3.08 0.94
C PHE A 67 -2.76 1.95 1.96
N CYS A 68 -3.90 1.84 2.64
CA CYS A 68 -4.19 0.82 3.64
C CYS A 68 -5.71 0.54 3.73
N PRO A 69 -6.16 -0.50 4.45
CA PRO A 69 -7.58 -0.73 4.69
C PRO A 69 -8.27 0.45 5.38
N PRO A 70 -9.50 0.83 4.97
CA PRO A 70 -10.22 1.99 5.52
C PRO A 70 -10.46 1.91 7.03
N CYS A 71 -10.66 0.70 7.56
CA CYS A 71 -10.94 0.50 8.99
C CYS A 71 -9.81 0.95 9.92
N ILE A 72 -8.57 1.09 9.41
CA ILE A 72 -7.41 1.53 10.21
C ILE A 72 -6.89 2.91 9.82
N SER A 73 -7.28 3.46 8.68
CA SER A 73 -6.65 4.66 8.09
C SER A 73 -6.69 5.88 9.01
N GLU A 74 -7.84 6.18 9.60
CA GLU A 74 -7.99 7.32 10.52
C GLU A 74 -7.16 7.16 11.81
N ALA A 75 -7.20 5.97 12.42
CA ALA A 75 -6.44 5.69 13.64
C ALA A 75 -4.93 5.76 13.39
N ILE A 76 -4.47 5.24 12.25
CA ILE A 76 -3.06 5.29 11.85
C ILE A 76 -2.63 6.72 11.52
N SER A 77 -3.45 7.49 10.81
CA SER A 77 -3.19 8.91 10.52
C SER A 77 -3.04 9.73 11.81
N LYS A 78 -3.96 9.57 12.76
CA LYS A 78 -3.88 10.22 14.09
C LYS A 78 -2.62 9.80 14.84
N ARG A 79 -2.27 8.50 14.80
CA ARG A 79 -1.06 7.99 15.44
C ARG A 79 0.21 8.58 14.82
N LEU A 80 0.32 8.61 13.50
CA LEU A 80 1.46 9.23 12.80
C LEU A 80 1.59 10.70 13.17
N SER A 81 0.48 11.44 13.24
CA SER A 81 0.46 12.86 13.61
C SER A 81 1.05 13.15 14.99
N MET A 82 0.94 12.21 15.95
CA MET A 82 1.57 12.35 17.28
C MET A 82 3.11 12.38 17.23
N TYR A 83 3.72 11.86 16.16
CA TYR A 83 5.17 11.81 15.99
C TYR A 83 5.73 12.93 15.12
N VAL A 84 4.90 13.80 14.55
CA VAL A 84 5.33 14.93 13.71
C VAL A 84 6.17 15.93 14.50
N LEU A 85 5.80 16.19 15.77
CA LEU A 85 6.51 17.07 16.70
C LEU A 85 6.88 18.43 16.07
N ARG A 86 8.18 18.63 15.74
CA ARG A 86 8.72 19.87 15.13
C ARG A 86 8.94 19.77 13.62
N ALA A 87 8.68 18.61 13.03
CA ALA A 87 8.85 18.40 11.59
C ALA A 87 7.79 19.18 10.80
N LYS A 88 8.19 19.76 9.66
CA LYS A 88 7.28 20.44 8.75
C LYS A 88 6.59 19.41 7.86
N VAL A 89 5.62 18.71 8.44
CA VAL A 89 4.88 17.61 7.83
C VAL A 89 3.38 17.85 8.04
N GLU A 90 2.61 17.63 7.00
CA GLU A 90 1.16 17.60 7.01
C GLU A 90 0.68 16.20 6.67
N ILE A 91 -0.28 15.67 7.44
CA ILE A 91 -0.87 14.35 7.27
C ILE A 91 -2.38 14.52 7.09
N THR A 92 -2.89 14.04 5.97
CA THR A 92 -4.32 14.10 5.62
C THR A 92 -4.82 12.70 5.36
N CYS A 93 -5.83 12.24 6.11
CA CYS A 93 -6.53 10.99 5.85
C CYS A 93 -7.64 11.21 4.84
N SER A 94 -7.79 10.32 3.88
CA SER A 94 -8.86 10.35 2.86
C SER A 94 -9.01 11.73 2.19
N PRO A 95 -7.97 12.28 1.55
CA PRO A 95 -8.02 13.63 0.98
C PRO A 95 -9.08 13.74 -0.11
N ASP A 96 -9.97 14.74 -0.02
CA ASP A 96 -11.13 14.95 -0.91
C ASP A 96 -10.75 15.14 -2.38
N ASN A 97 -9.54 15.60 -2.64
CA ASN A 97 -9.06 15.89 -3.99
C ASN A 97 -8.34 14.71 -4.65
N VAL A 98 -8.36 13.52 -4.04
CA VAL A 98 -7.71 12.32 -4.57
C VAL A 98 -8.75 11.24 -4.81
N ASP A 99 -8.67 10.61 -5.98
CA ASP A 99 -9.46 9.43 -6.31
C ASP A 99 -8.59 8.35 -6.94
N TYR A 100 -9.11 7.12 -7.04
CA TYR A 100 -8.37 5.98 -7.54
C TYR A 100 -9.30 4.84 -7.97
N PHE A 101 -8.82 4.03 -8.91
CA PHE A 101 -9.47 2.80 -9.33
C PHE A 101 -8.44 1.76 -9.81
N LEU A 102 -8.89 0.52 -9.93
CA LEU A 102 -8.09 -0.60 -10.42
C LEU A 102 -8.54 -1.03 -11.80
N ILE A 103 -7.58 -1.40 -12.63
CA ILE A 103 -7.80 -2.08 -13.90
C ILE A 103 -6.92 -3.31 -14.00
N ASP A 104 -7.31 -4.26 -14.81
CA ASP A 104 -6.51 -5.43 -15.15
C ASP A 104 -5.76 -5.26 -16.47
N GLU A 105 -5.01 -6.30 -16.86
CA GLU A 105 -4.22 -6.34 -18.09
C GLU A 105 -5.07 -6.19 -19.36
N SER A 106 -6.34 -6.58 -19.34
CA SER A 106 -7.22 -6.46 -20.50
C SER A 106 -7.64 -5.01 -20.77
N ASP A 107 -7.74 -4.21 -19.71
CA ASP A 107 -8.20 -2.83 -19.78
C ASP A 107 -7.07 -1.79 -19.89
N ILE A 108 -5.81 -2.16 -19.62
CA ILE A 108 -4.68 -1.21 -19.70
C ILE A 108 -4.51 -0.59 -21.08
N GLN A 109 -4.92 -1.30 -22.14
CA GLN A 109 -4.85 -0.80 -23.52
C GLN A 109 -5.82 0.36 -23.78
N LYS A 110 -6.86 0.51 -22.94
CA LYS A 110 -7.83 1.61 -23.02
C LYS A 110 -7.27 2.92 -22.43
N VAL A 111 -6.20 2.84 -21.64
CA VAL A 111 -5.51 4.04 -21.13
C VAL A 111 -4.74 4.71 -22.25
N PRO A 112 -5.02 6.00 -22.59
CA PRO A 112 -4.39 6.67 -23.71
C PRO A 112 -2.87 6.83 -23.51
N ASP A 113 -2.07 6.39 -24.50
CA ASP A 113 -0.60 6.47 -24.43
C ASP A 113 -0.07 7.93 -24.44
N ASN A 114 -0.84 8.86 -25.03
CA ASN A 114 -0.51 10.28 -25.01
C ASN A 114 -0.78 10.95 -23.66
N LEU A 115 -1.58 10.33 -22.79
CA LEU A 115 -1.85 10.82 -21.43
C LEU A 115 -0.76 10.34 -20.47
N ILE A 116 -0.46 9.03 -20.48
CA ILE A 116 0.47 8.41 -19.52
C ILE A 116 1.10 7.16 -20.14
N SER A 117 2.42 7.04 -20.01
CA SER A 117 3.14 5.84 -20.45
C SER A 117 2.86 4.67 -19.53
N LYS A 118 2.76 3.46 -20.10
CA LYS A 118 2.49 2.24 -19.31
C LYS A 118 3.75 1.77 -18.58
N PRO A 119 3.66 1.45 -17.27
CA PRO A 119 4.78 0.91 -16.51
C PRO A 119 5.16 -0.48 -17.03
N GLN A 120 6.46 -0.77 -17.10
CA GLN A 120 7.01 -2.01 -17.64
C GLN A 120 7.38 -3.03 -16.55
N ASN A 121 7.51 -2.57 -15.31
CA ASN A 121 7.94 -3.40 -14.19
C ASN A 121 6.99 -3.31 -13.01
N LYS A 122 6.95 -4.36 -12.21
CA LYS A 122 6.19 -4.40 -10.95
C LYS A 122 6.64 -3.28 -10.01
N LEU A 123 5.69 -2.65 -9.35
CA LEU A 123 5.87 -1.49 -8.48
C LEU A 123 6.49 -0.26 -9.19
N GLN A 124 6.57 -0.27 -10.51
CA GLN A 124 6.89 0.90 -11.29
C GLN A 124 5.63 1.77 -11.42
N SER A 125 5.79 3.07 -11.16
CA SER A 125 4.75 4.06 -11.41
C SER A 125 5.21 5.02 -12.50
N THR A 126 4.29 5.36 -13.40
CA THR A 126 4.44 6.44 -14.37
C THR A 126 3.51 7.59 -13.99
N LEU A 127 3.80 8.78 -14.48
CA LEU A 127 2.98 9.97 -14.24
C LEU A 127 2.51 10.54 -15.57
N SER A 128 1.29 11.11 -15.58
CA SER A 128 0.85 11.96 -16.69
C SER A 128 1.77 13.18 -16.86
N ASN A 129 1.74 13.83 -18.03
CA ASN A 129 2.63 14.95 -18.33
C ASN A 129 2.48 16.12 -17.35
N ASP A 130 1.27 16.36 -16.85
CA ASP A 130 0.94 17.38 -15.84
C ASP A 130 1.06 16.85 -14.39
N LYS A 131 1.42 15.57 -14.24
CA LYS A 131 1.55 14.86 -12.96
C LYS A 131 0.27 14.79 -12.12
N SER A 132 -0.89 14.97 -12.74
CA SER A 132 -2.19 14.87 -12.07
C SER A 132 -2.64 13.42 -11.84
N ILE A 133 -2.11 12.48 -12.65
CA ILE A 133 -2.45 11.05 -12.60
C ILE A 133 -1.17 10.21 -12.46
N SER A 134 -1.24 9.19 -11.63
CA SER A 134 -0.24 8.12 -11.51
C SER A 134 -0.84 6.78 -11.92
N LEU A 135 -0.09 6.02 -12.69
CA LEU A 135 -0.39 4.66 -13.11
C LEU A 135 0.70 3.73 -12.57
N THR A 136 0.33 2.80 -11.71
CA THR A 136 1.26 1.87 -11.07
C THR A 136 0.91 0.43 -11.37
N MET A 137 1.87 -0.35 -11.89
CA MET A 137 1.75 -1.80 -12.00
C MET A 137 1.93 -2.44 -10.63
N LEU A 138 0.94 -3.17 -10.15
CA LEU A 138 0.99 -3.88 -8.89
C LEU A 138 1.85 -5.14 -8.97
N ASP A 139 2.35 -5.59 -7.83
CA ASP A 139 3.05 -6.88 -7.74
C ASP A 139 2.03 -8.03 -7.75
N GLY A 140 2.30 -9.06 -8.54
CA GLY A 140 1.41 -10.20 -8.63
C GLY A 140 1.72 -11.14 -9.79
N SER A 141 0.99 -12.25 -9.84
CA SER A 141 1.06 -13.26 -10.92
C SER A 141 0.36 -12.79 -12.21
N LYS A 142 -0.65 -11.92 -12.06
CA LYS A 142 -1.32 -11.21 -13.16
C LYS A 142 -1.02 -9.73 -13.04
N SER A 143 -1.04 -9.03 -14.18
CA SER A 143 -0.83 -7.59 -14.22
C SER A 143 -2.12 -6.86 -13.84
N TYR A 144 -2.08 -6.17 -12.70
CA TYR A 144 -3.10 -5.22 -12.27
C TYR A 144 -2.46 -3.85 -12.14
N TYR A 145 -3.27 -2.81 -12.32
CA TYR A 145 -2.79 -1.46 -12.29
C TYR A 145 -3.66 -0.61 -11.38
N LEU A 146 -3.02 0.11 -10.47
CA LEU A 146 -3.65 1.16 -9.68
C LEU A 146 -3.48 2.49 -10.42
N ILE A 147 -4.60 3.12 -10.74
CA ILE A 147 -4.65 4.48 -11.27
C ILE A 147 -5.14 5.38 -10.14
N PHE A 148 -4.38 6.42 -9.82
CA PHE A 148 -4.77 7.36 -8.79
C PHE A 148 -4.26 8.77 -9.11
N GLY A 149 -4.92 9.81 -8.54
CA GLY A 149 -4.52 11.19 -8.75
C GLY A 149 -5.60 12.18 -8.40
N ASP A 150 -5.59 13.34 -9.08
CA ASP A 150 -6.64 14.35 -8.91
C ASP A 150 -8.02 13.78 -9.25
N ASN A 151 -8.99 14.00 -8.36
CA ASN A 151 -10.31 13.37 -8.45
C ASN A 151 -11.08 13.72 -9.74
N LYS A 152 -10.90 14.92 -10.29
CA LYS A 152 -11.56 15.34 -11.53
C LYS A 152 -10.96 14.63 -12.73
N GLU A 153 -9.64 14.54 -12.79
CA GLU A 153 -8.93 13.87 -13.87
C GLU A 153 -9.13 12.35 -13.82
N ILE A 154 -9.17 11.77 -12.62
CA ILE A 154 -9.49 10.36 -12.42
C ILE A 154 -10.92 10.04 -12.85
N SER A 155 -11.92 10.85 -12.48
CA SER A 155 -13.31 10.66 -12.90
C SER A 155 -13.44 10.74 -14.41
N LYS A 156 -12.79 11.72 -15.04
CA LYS A 156 -12.80 11.88 -16.50
C LYS A 156 -12.16 10.69 -17.22
N LEU A 157 -10.99 10.26 -16.77
CA LEU A 157 -10.31 9.10 -17.33
C LEU A 157 -11.13 7.82 -17.14
N TYR A 158 -11.77 7.67 -15.98
CA TYR A 158 -12.65 6.55 -15.69
C TYR A 158 -13.82 6.48 -16.71
N ASP A 159 -14.51 7.59 -16.93
CA ASP A 159 -15.64 7.67 -17.86
C ASP A 159 -15.19 7.41 -19.30
N GLU A 160 -13.98 7.85 -19.69
CA GLU A 160 -13.39 7.59 -21.00
C GLU A 160 -13.09 6.11 -21.23
N ILE A 161 -12.48 5.44 -20.24
CA ILE A 161 -12.14 4.02 -20.30
C ILE A 161 -13.41 3.14 -20.28
N TYR A 162 -14.39 3.51 -19.48
CA TYR A 162 -15.52 2.68 -19.10
C TYR A 162 -16.87 3.19 -19.61
N SER A 163 -16.96 3.55 -20.86
CA SER A 163 -18.23 3.82 -21.55
C SER A 163 -19.20 2.60 -21.62
N THR A 164 -18.74 1.40 -21.21
CA THR A 164 -19.50 0.13 -21.22
C THR A 164 -19.21 -0.68 -19.95
N GLU A 165 -20.00 -1.73 -19.66
CA GLU A 165 -19.92 -2.57 -18.44
C GLU A 165 -18.48 -2.94 -18.03
N ILE A 166 -18.19 -2.71 -16.73
CA ILE A 166 -16.89 -2.96 -16.12
C ILE A 166 -16.94 -4.24 -15.30
N LYS A 167 -15.88 -5.04 -15.39
CA LYS A 167 -15.59 -6.06 -14.40
C LYS A 167 -14.77 -5.40 -13.29
N PRO A 168 -15.33 -5.19 -12.09
CA PRO A 168 -14.59 -4.54 -11.00
C PRO A 168 -13.43 -5.43 -10.55
N CYS A 169 -12.23 -4.86 -10.48
CA CYS A 169 -11.10 -5.48 -9.82
C CYS A 169 -11.27 -5.36 -8.30
N ASN A 170 -10.90 -6.41 -7.58
CA ASN A 170 -10.99 -6.47 -6.13
C ASN A 170 -9.59 -6.42 -5.51
N TRP A 171 -9.29 -5.35 -4.75
CA TRP A 171 -8.00 -5.15 -4.09
C TRP A 171 -7.63 -6.29 -3.14
N ASN A 172 -8.58 -6.73 -2.31
CA ASN A 172 -8.33 -7.79 -1.36
C ASN A 172 -8.07 -9.13 -2.05
N GLU A 173 -8.80 -9.44 -3.14
CA GLU A 173 -8.56 -10.65 -3.94
C GLU A 173 -7.18 -10.64 -4.60
N ILE A 174 -6.74 -9.49 -5.13
CA ILE A 174 -5.39 -9.32 -5.68
C ILE A 174 -4.34 -9.60 -4.61
N HIS A 175 -4.50 -9.02 -3.41
CA HIS A 175 -3.58 -9.20 -2.31
C HIS A 175 -3.54 -10.67 -1.80
N ILE A 176 -4.69 -11.31 -1.62
CA ILE A 176 -4.78 -12.71 -1.20
C ILE A 176 -4.06 -13.62 -2.19
N ASN A 177 -4.37 -13.50 -3.49
CA ASN A 177 -3.81 -14.35 -4.54
C ASN A 177 -2.30 -14.19 -4.72
N ASN A 178 -1.73 -13.06 -4.28
CA ASN A 178 -0.30 -12.78 -4.38
C ASN A 178 0.43 -12.84 -3.03
N LEU A 179 -0.22 -13.35 -1.98
CA LEU A 179 0.36 -13.42 -0.63
C LEU A 179 0.86 -12.08 -0.11
N ILE A 180 0.15 -10.99 -0.46
CA ILE A 180 0.39 -9.66 0.05
C ILE A 180 -0.56 -9.45 1.24
N PRO A 181 -0.07 -9.17 2.45
CA PRO A 181 -0.93 -9.06 3.62
C PRO A 181 -1.72 -7.76 3.63
N ASN A 182 -2.86 -7.79 4.32
CA ASN A 182 -3.53 -6.59 4.84
C ASN A 182 -3.56 -6.66 6.36
N ILE A 183 -3.49 -5.53 7.03
CA ILE A 183 -3.67 -5.41 8.48
C ILE A 183 -4.99 -4.69 8.74
N PHE A 184 -5.89 -5.35 9.44
CA PHE A 184 -7.20 -4.85 9.85
C PHE A 184 -7.20 -4.58 11.35
N ASN A 185 -8.25 -3.94 11.89
CA ASN A 185 -8.36 -3.64 13.32
C ASN A 185 -8.09 -4.87 14.21
N GLU A 186 -8.65 -6.02 13.82
CA GLU A 186 -8.58 -7.27 14.57
C GLU A 186 -7.18 -7.91 14.55
N THR A 187 -6.35 -7.52 13.58
CA THR A 187 -5.00 -8.09 13.39
C THR A 187 -3.89 -7.12 13.77
N GLN A 188 -4.20 -5.89 14.17
CA GLN A 188 -3.20 -4.94 14.67
C GLN A 188 -2.46 -5.48 15.91
N ASP A 189 -1.18 -5.23 15.98
CA ASP A 189 -0.26 -5.64 17.08
C ASP A 189 -0.20 -7.16 17.34
N LEU A 190 -0.65 -8.01 16.40
CA LEU A 190 -0.59 -9.46 16.53
C LEU A 190 0.67 -10.07 15.89
N TYR A 191 1.10 -9.58 14.74
CA TYR A 191 2.12 -10.21 13.91
C TYR A 191 3.37 -9.35 13.76
N ILE A 192 4.54 -9.97 13.80
CA ILE A 192 5.78 -9.34 13.34
C ILE A 192 5.82 -9.37 11.80
N PRO A 193 6.55 -8.46 11.14
CA PRO A 193 6.63 -8.40 9.67
C PRO A 193 6.94 -9.73 8.98
N GLN A 194 7.87 -10.50 9.53
CA GLN A 194 8.25 -11.78 8.95
C GLN A 194 7.15 -12.86 9.05
N SER A 195 6.27 -12.78 10.05
CA SER A 195 5.17 -13.76 10.18
C SER A 195 4.15 -13.66 9.04
N VAL A 196 4.06 -12.51 8.41
CA VAL A 196 3.18 -12.25 7.27
C VAL A 196 3.98 -11.97 5.98
N ASN A 197 5.20 -12.50 5.91
CA ASN A 197 6.06 -12.51 4.72
C ASN A 197 6.54 -11.13 4.22
N LEU A 198 6.51 -10.06 5.02
CA LEU A 198 6.95 -8.74 4.56
C LEU A 198 8.41 -8.73 4.11
N ASP A 199 9.25 -9.56 4.70
CA ASP A 199 10.65 -9.74 4.29
C ASP A 199 10.78 -10.42 2.92
N LEU A 200 9.85 -11.30 2.56
CA LEU A 200 9.87 -12.02 1.28
C LEU A 200 9.36 -11.16 0.11
N ILE A 201 8.43 -10.27 0.37
CA ILE A 201 7.88 -9.33 -0.64
C ILE A 201 8.66 -8.01 -0.73
N GLY A 202 9.82 -7.92 -0.07
CA GLY A 202 10.66 -6.73 -0.11
C GLY A 202 10.08 -5.51 0.62
N ALA A 203 9.18 -5.71 1.59
CA ALA A 203 8.56 -4.65 2.39
C ALA A 203 9.35 -4.31 3.67
N VAL A 204 10.48 -4.96 3.91
CA VAL A 204 11.41 -4.68 5.02
C VAL A 204 12.81 -4.47 4.47
N ASN A 205 13.41 -3.33 4.78
CA ASN A 205 14.82 -3.08 4.49
C ASN A 205 15.64 -3.17 5.78
N PHE A 206 16.50 -4.19 5.87
CA PHE A 206 17.34 -4.44 7.04
C PHE A 206 18.62 -3.58 7.09
N LYS A 207 18.89 -2.80 6.03
CA LYS A 207 20.07 -1.94 5.90
C LYS A 207 19.76 -0.46 6.09
N LYS A 208 18.48 -0.10 6.18
CA LYS A 208 18.06 1.29 6.40
C LYS A 208 18.32 1.77 7.83
N GLY A 209 18.17 3.09 8.05
CA GLY A 209 18.22 3.71 9.38
C GLY A 209 17.09 3.28 10.31
N CYS A 210 17.11 3.76 11.56
CA CYS A 210 16.21 3.34 12.63
C CYS A 210 14.74 3.67 12.33
N TYR A 211 13.86 2.80 12.79
CA TYR A 211 12.41 2.98 12.82
C TYR A 211 11.81 2.30 14.06
N THR A 212 10.58 2.66 14.42
CA THR A 212 9.90 2.09 15.60
C THR A 212 9.74 0.57 15.48
N GLY A 213 10.22 -0.17 16.49
CA GLY A 213 10.13 -1.64 16.56
C GLY A 213 11.21 -2.39 15.78
N GLN A 214 12.18 -1.69 15.17
CA GLN A 214 13.24 -2.29 14.36
C GLN A 214 14.05 -3.36 15.11
N GLU A 215 14.33 -3.17 16.39
CA GLU A 215 15.16 -4.12 17.17
C GLU A 215 14.60 -5.54 17.12
N VAL A 216 13.30 -5.72 17.37
CA VAL A 216 12.63 -7.02 17.33
C VAL A 216 12.64 -7.60 15.93
N VAL A 217 12.36 -6.78 14.91
CA VAL A 217 12.34 -7.19 13.50
C VAL A 217 13.74 -7.61 13.04
N ALA A 218 14.77 -6.83 13.35
CA ALA A 218 16.16 -7.14 13.01
C ALA A 218 16.68 -8.38 13.77
N ARG A 219 16.38 -8.49 15.07
CA ARG A 219 16.75 -9.67 15.87
C ARG A 219 16.16 -10.94 15.30
N THR A 220 14.92 -10.93 14.86
CA THR A 220 14.29 -12.09 14.22
C THR A 220 14.98 -12.47 12.91
N HIS A 221 15.45 -11.48 12.14
CA HIS A 221 16.15 -11.72 10.88
C HIS A 221 17.56 -12.27 11.07
N TYR A 222 18.37 -11.67 11.97
CA TYR A 222 19.79 -12.00 12.12
C TYR A 222 20.06 -13.15 13.10
N LEU A 223 19.25 -13.27 14.16
CA LEU A 223 19.50 -14.20 15.27
C LEU A 223 18.42 -15.27 15.42
N GLY A 224 17.37 -15.23 14.62
CA GLY A 224 16.25 -16.14 14.75
C GLY A 224 15.72 -16.66 13.41
N LYS A 225 14.70 -17.50 13.53
CA LYS A 225 13.85 -17.90 12.40
C LYS A 225 12.40 -17.60 12.77
N PRO A 226 11.60 -17.01 11.86
CA PRO A 226 10.18 -16.80 12.13
C PRO A 226 9.50 -18.16 12.38
N LYS A 227 8.81 -18.27 13.51
CA LYS A 227 8.11 -19.51 13.89
C LYS A 227 6.82 -19.73 13.09
N ARG A 228 6.30 -18.68 12.45
CA ARG A 228 5.07 -18.68 11.65
C ARG A 228 5.33 -17.96 10.34
N ARG A 229 4.64 -18.39 9.30
CA ARG A 229 4.62 -17.77 7.98
C ARG A 229 3.19 -17.76 7.46
N MET A 230 2.87 -16.81 6.62
CA MET A 230 1.59 -16.75 5.92
C MET A 230 1.64 -17.65 4.67
N TYR A 231 0.59 -18.40 4.46
CA TYR A 231 0.40 -19.28 3.30
C TYR A 231 -0.97 -19.03 2.68
N LEU A 232 -1.08 -19.22 1.39
CA LEU A 232 -2.37 -19.26 0.69
C LEU A 232 -2.98 -20.65 0.86
N GLY A 233 -4.22 -20.69 1.30
CA GLY A 233 -5.02 -21.91 1.42
C GLY A 233 -6.41 -21.71 0.85
N SER A 234 -7.03 -22.80 0.40
CA SER A 234 -8.44 -22.84 0.04
C SER A 234 -9.16 -23.78 0.99
N VAL A 235 -10.28 -23.33 1.54
CA VAL A 235 -11.08 -24.10 2.48
C VAL A 235 -12.56 -24.01 2.09
N THR A 236 -13.25 -25.14 2.14
CA THR A 236 -14.71 -25.19 1.95
C THR A 236 -15.35 -25.21 3.32
N LEU A 237 -16.12 -24.19 3.64
CA LEU A 237 -16.78 -24.04 4.94
C LEU A 237 -18.30 -23.89 4.76
N ASN A 238 -19.06 -24.42 5.70
CA ASN A 238 -20.49 -24.22 5.77
C ASN A 238 -20.92 -22.86 6.34
N LYS A 239 -19.99 -22.19 7.02
CA LYS A 239 -20.12 -20.81 7.55
C LYS A 239 -18.80 -20.07 7.36
N ASN A 240 -18.87 -18.76 7.18
CA ASN A 240 -17.68 -17.93 7.22
C ASN A 240 -16.98 -18.07 8.58
N PRO A 241 -15.66 -18.29 8.62
CA PRO A 241 -14.94 -18.39 9.89
C PRO A 241 -14.96 -17.03 10.59
N GLU A 242 -14.98 -17.05 11.92
CA GLU A 242 -14.73 -15.83 12.70
C GLU A 242 -13.27 -15.42 12.55
N LEU A 243 -13.03 -14.10 12.52
CA LEU A 243 -11.68 -13.55 12.44
C LEU A 243 -10.83 -14.04 13.62
N GLY A 244 -9.67 -14.62 13.31
CA GLY A 244 -8.75 -15.16 14.31
C GLY A 244 -9.08 -16.59 14.80
N SER A 245 -10.11 -17.23 14.28
CA SER A 245 -10.39 -18.63 14.58
C SER A 245 -9.37 -19.57 13.94
N ASP A 246 -9.06 -20.66 14.64
CA ASP A 246 -8.23 -21.74 14.09
C ASP A 246 -9.02 -22.53 13.02
N ILE A 247 -8.42 -22.69 11.85
CA ILE A 247 -8.91 -23.60 10.81
C ILE A 247 -8.28 -24.96 11.09
N LYS A 248 -9.14 -25.93 11.46
CA LYS A 248 -8.72 -27.31 11.74
C LYS A 248 -9.00 -28.20 10.55
#